data_c9aec04145cd4831027f974d5b4f2141
#
_entry.id   c9aec04145cd4831027f974d5b4f2141
#
_cell.length_a   1.000
_cell.length_b   1.000
_cell.length_c   1.000
_cell.angle_alpha   90.00
_cell.angle_beta   90.00
_cell.angle_gamma   90.00
#
_symmetry.space_group_name_H-M   'P 1'
#
loop_
_entity.id
_entity.type
_entity.pdbx_description
1 polymer ?
#
loop_
_entity_poly.entity_id
_entity_poly.type
_entity_poly.pdbx_seq_one_letter_code
_entity_poly.pdbx_strand_id
1 'polypeptide(L)'
;MALENEPKRHGGRRAGAGRKPKPDQVTKVIRVPEARILDIKALLNEKPQQQEIKDIREIDPVTQMEIPLAIERVRAGFPSPAQDYIDKKVDLNEHLIKNEIATFIVRVDSQSMINVGIDINDELIVDRSIEAKHRDIVIAWVDNEFTVKRLIKDAKGCWLKAENDDYPDIHPLEGQQFEIWGVVTKLIKNFK
;
A
#
# COMPACT_ATOMS: atom_id res chain seq x y z
N MET A 1 -58.71 55.72 18.00
CA MET A 1 -57.28 55.84 17.60
C MET A 1 -56.71 54.42 17.78
N ALA A 2 -56.66 53.65 16.71
CA ALA A 2 -56.12 52.31 16.72
C ALA A 2 -54.67 52.38 16.24
N LEU A 3 -53.72 51.92 17.04
CA LEU A 3 -52.31 51.77 16.65
C LEU A 3 -52.15 50.40 16.00
N GLU A 4 -51.94 50.43 14.68
CA GLU A 4 -51.51 49.26 13.89
C GLU A 4 -50.15 48.80 14.30
N ASN A 5 -50.07 47.54 14.67
CA ASN A 5 -48.83 46.83 15.00
C ASN A 5 -48.28 46.21 13.72
N GLU A 6 -47.29 46.81 13.06
CA GLU A 6 -46.62 46.24 11.90
C GLU A 6 -45.73 45.05 12.32
N PRO A 7 -45.77 43.91 11.58
CA PRO A 7 -44.91 42.76 11.88
C PRO A 7 -43.46 43.05 11.48
N LYS A 8 -42.52 42.87 12.43
CA LYS A 8 -41.08 42.95 12.21
C LYS A 8 -40.62 41.93 11.17
N ARG A 9 -40.19 42.43 10.01
CA ARG A 9 -39.57 41.64 8.95
C ARG A 9 -38.27 41.00 9.47
N HIS A 10 -38.25 39.68 9.59
CA HIS A 10 -37.03 38.90 9.89
C HIS A 10 -36.10 38.94 8.67
N GLY A 11 -34.83 39.22 8.90
CA GLY A 11 -33.80 39.56 7.97
C GLY A 11 -33.72 38.68 6.71
N GLY A 12 -33.82 39.36 5.58
CA GLY A 12 -33.68 38.76 4.27
C GLY A 12 -32.29 38.15 4.04
N ARG A 13 -32.25 37.14 3.22
CA ARG A 13 -31.02 36.51 2.73
C ARG A 13 -30.04 37.56 2.23
N ARG A 14 -28.90 37.74 2.92
CA ARG A 14 -27.80 38.56 2.42
C ARG A 14 -27.12 37.82 1.27
N ALA A 15 -27.07 38.42 0.07
CA ALA A 15 -26.29 37.93 -1.04
C ALA A 15 -24.81 37.86 -0.63
N GLY A 16 -24.21 36.66 -0.68
CA GLY A 16 -22.80 36.44 -0.34
C GLY A 16 -22.51 35.88 1.06
N ALA A 17 -23.51 35.59 1.89
CA ALA A 17 -23.30 34.90 3.17
C ALA A 17 -23.18 33.39 2.96
N GLY A 18 -21.96 32.93 2.79
CA GLY A 18 -21.58 31.51 2.70
C GLY A 18 -20.16 31.35 2.17
N ARG A 19 -19.42 30.34 2.65
CA ARG A 19 -18.10 30.02 2.13
C ARG A 19 -18.23 29.72 0.65
N LYS A 20 -17.55 30.48 -0.22
CA LYS A 20 -17.53 30.19 -1.67
C LYS A 20 -17.07 28.77 -1.91
N PRO A 21 -17.79 27.95 -2.72
CA PRO A 21 -17.33 26.60 -3.07
C PRO A 21 -15.99 26.71 -3.81
N LYS A 22 -15.08 25.74 -3.54
CA LYS A 22 -13.87 25.58 -4.36
C LYS A 22 -14.29 25.27 -5.80
N PRO A 23 -13.58 25.82 -6.82
CA PRO A 23 -14.02 25.72 -8.22
C PRO A 23 -14.21 24.28 -8.74
N ASP A 24 -13.61 23.28 -8.11
CA ASP A 24 -13.55 21.91 -8.63
C ASP A 24 -14.50 20.91 -7.93
N GLN A 25 -15.36 21.37 -7.01
CA GLN A 25 -16.24 20.45 -6.27
C GLN A 25 -17.69 20.94 -6.25
N VAL A 26 -18.56 20.17 -6.93
CA VAL A 26 -20.03 20.34 -6.77
C VAL A 26 -20.45 19.65 -5.47
N THR A 27 -20.80 20.43 -4.45
CA THR A 27 -21.25 19.91 -3.16
C THR A 27 -22.76 19.97 -3.03
N LYS A 28 -23.38 18.91 -2.49
CA LYS A 28 -24.80 18.86 -2.10
C LYS A 28 -24.90 18.82 -0.57
N VAL A 29 -25.80 19.60 0.00
CA VAL A 29 -26.13 19.51 1.42
C VAL A 29 -27.10 18.37 1.63
N ILE A 30 -26.71 17.41 2.47
CA ILE A 30 -27.56 16.31 2.90
C ILE A 30 -27.82 16.39 4.40
N ARG A 31 -29.00 15.99 4.85
CA ARG A 31 -29.31 15.88 6.28
C ARG A 31 -29.00 14.47 6.74
N VAL A 32 -28.17 14.37 7.78
CA VAL A 32 -27.71 13.12 8.36
C VAL A 32 -28.08 13.09 9.84
N PRO A 33 -28.59 11.96 10.40
CA PRO A 33 -28.78 11.80 11.82
C PRO A 33 -27.47 12.01 12.59
N GLU A 34 -27.51 12.68 13.73
CA GLU A 34 -26.31 12.99 14.53
C GLU A 34 -25.47 11.77 14.86
N ALA A 35 -26.12 10.62 15.13
CA ALA A 35 -25.44 9.35 15.41
C ALA A 35 -24.57 8.83 14.24
N ARG A 36 -24.79 9.27 13.01
CA ARG A 36 -24.05 8.87 11.82
C ARG A 36 -23.01 9.88 11.34
N ILE A 37 -22.89 11.02 12.00
CA ILE A 37 -21.96 12.09 11.58
C ILE A 37 -20.51 11.64 11.71
N LEU A 38 -20.18 10.88 12.75
CA LEU A 38 -18.82 10.36 12.97
C LEU A 38 -18.43 9.34 11.90
N ASP A 39 -19.34 8.43 11.56
CA ASP A 39 -19.12 7.41 10.52
C ASP A 39 -18.89 8.06 9.15
N ILE A 40 -19.69 9.09 8.82
CA ILE A 40 -19.55 9.81 7.54
C ILE A 40 -18.28 10.65 7.51
N LYS A 41 -17.89 11.26 8.63
CA LYS A 41 -16.59 11.96 8.70
C LYS A 41 -15.41 11.01 8.55
N ALA A 42 -15.48 9.80 9.10
CA ALA A 42 -14.47 8.76 8.89
C ALA A 42 -14.37 8.38 7.42
N LEU A 43 -15.51 8.07 6.76
CA LEU A 43 -15.56 7.76 5.33
C LEU A 43 -15.05 8.90 4.43
N LEU A 44 -15.31 10.17 4.79
CA LEU A 44 -14.84 11.33 4.02
C LEU A 44 -13.36 11.63 4.23
N ASN A 45 -12.78 11.18 5.33
CA ASN A 45 -11.36 11.32 5.64
C ASN A 45 -10.54 10.09 5.19
N GLU A 46 -11.19 8.99 4.82
CA GLU A 46 -10.51 7.90 4.14
C GLU A 46 -10.00 8.45 2.81
N LYS A 47 -8.68 8.60 2.71
CA LYS A 47 -8.04 8.82 1.42
C LYS A 47 -8.45 7.64 0.54
N PRO A 48 -8.86 7.85 -0.73
CA PRO A 48 -9.14 6.74 -1.63
C PRO A 48 -7.94 5.80 -1.58
N GLN A 49 -8.19 4.52 -1.29
CA GLN A 49 -7.12 3.52 -1.33
C GLN A 49 -6.60 3.55 -2.76
N GLN A 50 -5.39 4.08 -2.93
CA GLN A 50 -4.74 4.08 -4.23
C GLN A 50 -4.31 2.64 -4.48
N GLN A 51 -4.66 2.12 -5.64
CA GLN A 51 -4.20 0.81 -6.07
C GLN A 51 -2.67 0.75 -5.91
N GLU A 52 -2.20 -0.04 -4.95
CA GLU A 52 -0.78 -0.05 -4.55
C GLU A 52 0.06 -0.98 -5.42
N ILE A 53 -0.59 -1.79 -6.26
CA ILE A 53 0.03 -2.75 -7.14
C ILE A 53 -0.42 -2.48 -8.56
N LYS A 54 0.55 -2.28 -9.44
CA LYS A 54 0.32 -1.94 -10.84
C LYS A 54 0.20 -3.16 -11.74
N ASP A 55 0.96 -4.21 -11.45
CA ASP A 55 1.09 -5.36 -12.33
C ASP A 55 1.47 -6.62 -11.51
N ILE A 56 0.85 -7.74 -11.85
CA ILE A 56 1.15 -9.06 -11.26
C ILE A 56 1.44 -10.00 -12.44
N ARG A 57 2.61 -10.62 -12.45
CA ARG A 57 3.02 -11.57 -13.49
C ARG A 57 3.46 -12.89 -12.90
N GLU A 58 3.05 -13.96 -13.56
CA GLU A 58 3.65 -15.28 -13.35
C GLU A 58 5.10 -15.27 -13.87
N ILE A 59 5.96 -16.01 -13.21
CA ILE A 59 7.33 -16.21 -13.65
C ILE A 59 7.37 -17.53 -14.40
N ASP A 60 7.80 -17.47 -15.67
CA ASP A 60 8.12 -18.65 -16.47
C ASP A 60 9.65 -18.66 -16.73
N PRO A 61 10.43 -19.43 -15.96
CA PRO A 61 11.89 -19.44 -16.08
C PRO A 61 12.32 -20.30 -17.26
N VAL A 62 12.26 -19.75 -18.46
CA VAL A 62 12.59 -20.45 -19.71
C VAL A 62 14.10 -20.54 -19.97
N THR A 63 14.93 -19.70 -19.34
CA THR A 63 16.36 -19.61 -19.60
C THR A 63 17.18 -19.97 -18.37
N GLN A 64 18.14 -20.89 -18.54
CA GLN A 64 19.21 -21.11 -17.57
C GLN A 64 20.34 -20.13 -17.86
N MET A 65 20.68 -19.29 -16.90
CA MET A 65 21.78 -18.33 -17.03
C MET A 65 22.64 -18.38 -15.76
N GLU A 66 23.84 -18.88 -15.90
CA GLU A 66 24.83 -18.90 -14.84
C GLU A 66 25.54 -17.55 -14.73
N ILE A 67 25.39 -16.90 -13.60
CA ILE A 67 26.04 -15.61 -13.30
C ILE A 67 27.13 -15.85 -12.25
N PRO A 68 28.34 -15.29 -12.47
CA PRO A 68 29.40 -15.36 -11.46
C PRO A 68 28.97 -14.68 -10.16
N LEU A 69 29.08 -15.40 -9.03
CA LEU A 69 28.81 -14.86 -7.69
C LEU A 69 30.15 -14.62 -6.99
N ALA A 70 30.36 -13.36 -6.53
CA ALA A 70 31.49 -13.05 -5.67
C ALA A 70 31.29 -13.66 -4.28
N ILE A 71 32.25 -14.45 -3.81
CA ILE A 71 32.18 -15.14 -2.51
C ILE A 71 32.48 -14.17 -1.37
N GLU A 72 33.42 -13.25 -1.57
CA GLU A 72 33.74 -12.28 -0.54
C GLU A 72 32.76 -11.11 -0.47
N ARG A 73 32.49 -10.69 0.76
CA ARG A 73 31.64 -9.54 1.01
C ARG A 73 32.38 -8.26 0.60
N VAL A 74 31.87 -7.59 -0.43
CA VAL A 74 32.35 -6.26 -0.80
C VAL A 74 31.91 -5.27 0.29
N ARG A 75 32.88 -4.65 0.97
CA ARG A 75 32.60 -3.59 1.96
C ARG A 75 32.32 -2.28 1.22
N ALA A 76 31.11 -1.74 1.42
CA ALA A 76 30.82 -0.40 0.91
C ALA A 76 31.73 0.63 1.60
N GLY A 77 32.49 1.40 0.81
CA GLY A 77 33.35 2.46 1.31
C GLY A 77 34.84 2.18 1.32
N PHE A 78 35.30 0.95 1.07
CA PHE A 78 36.74 0.65 0.94
C PHE A 78 37.00 -0.16 -0.34
N PRO A 79 37.97 0.25 -1.19
CA PRO A 79 38.41 -0.59 -2.30
C PRO A 79 39.02 -1.88 -1.75
N SER A 80 38.51 -3.03 -2.17
CA SER A 80 39.12 -4.34 -1.97
C SER A 80 40.01 -4.67 -3.17
N PRO A 81 41.20 -5.26 -3.02
CA PRO A 81 41.99 -5.71 -4.16
C PRO A 81 41.15 -6.75 -4.95
N ALA A 82 40.97 -6.49 -6.23
CA ALA A 82 40.30 -7.41 -7.13
C ALA A 82 41.26 -8.57 -7.44
N GLN A 83 41.31 -9.55 -6.58
CA GLN A 83 41.93 -10.84 -6.87
C GLN A 83 40.85 -11.88 -7.01
N ASP A 84 40.98 -12.76 -7.98
CA ASP A 84 40.19 -13.92 -8.42
C ASP A 84 39.16 -14.53 -7.42
N TYR A 85 38.09 -13.81 -7.15
CA TYR A 85 37.07 -14.21 -6.15
C TYR A 85 35.78 -14.78 -6.78
N ILE A 86 35.85 -15.32 -8.00
CA ILE A 86 34.70 -15.93 -8.69
C ILE A 86 34.86 -17.45 -8.54
N ASP A 87 34.28 -18.02 -7.49
CA ASP A 87 34.32 -19.46 -7.27
C ASP A 87 33.00 -20.19 -7.52
N LYS A 88 31.91 -19.45 -7.66
CA LYS A 88 30.59 -20.07 -7.84
C LYS A 88 29.78 -19.36 -8.92
N LYS A 89 29.25 -20.13 -9.83
CA LYS A 89 28.21 -19.69 -10.74
C LYS A 89 26.85 -20.00 -10.15
N VAL A 90 25.91 -19.10 -10.27
CA VAL A 90 24.56 -19.22 -9.75
C VAL A 90 23.56 -18.95 -10.86
N ASP A 91 22.59 -19.85 -11.03
CA ASP A 91 21.40 -19.55 -11.82
C ASP A 91 20.50 -18.60 -11.01
N LEU A 92 20.14 -17.46 -11.60
CA LEU A 92 19.30 -16.48 -10.90
C LEU A 92 17.89 -17.01 -10.65
N ASN A 93 17.37 -17.87 -11.52
CA ASN A 93 16.05 -18.44 -11.31
C ASN A 93 16.06 -19.32 -10.05
N GLU A 94 17.03 -20.25 -9.94
CA GLU A 94 17.17 -21.09 -8.74
C GLU A 94 17.45 -20.25 -7.46
N HIS A 95 18.22 -19.17 -7.61
CA HIS A 95 18.57 -18.32 -6.48
C HIS A 95 17.40 -17.49 -5.95
N LEU A 96 16.55 -16.99 -6.84
CA LEU A 96 15.44 -16.09 -6.50
C LEU A 96 14.13 -16.84 -6.28
N ILE A 97 13.89 -17.93 -7.02
CA ILE A 97 12.62 -18.65 -7.08
C ILE A 97 12.80 -20.02 -6.42
N LYS A 98 12.05 -20.26 -5.34
CA LYS A 98 12.05 -21.56 -4.66
C LYS A 98 10.91 -22.46 -5.10
N ASN A 99 9.80 -21.88 -5.51
CA ASN A 99 8.61 -22.57 -5.97
C ASN A 99 8.08 -21.87 -7.22
N GLU A 100 8.41 -22.38 -8.39
CA GLU A 100 8.05 -21.78 -9.68
C GLU A 100 6.53 -21.58 -9.83
N ILE A 101 5.74 -22.59 -9.43
CA ILE A 101 4.28 -22.59 -9.62
C ILE A 101 3.58 -21.54 -8.73
N ALA A 102 4.18 -21.21 -7.59
CA ALA A 102 3.60 -20.30 -6.61
C ALA A 102 4.28 -18.92 -6.56
N THR A 103 5.27 -18.68 -7.42
CA THR A 103 6.05 -17.43 -7.40
C THR A 103 5.59 -16.47 -8.49
N PHE A 104 5.41 -15.21 -8.10
CA PHE A 104 4.94 -14.12 -8.95
C PHE A 104 5.84 -12.90 -8.80
N ILE A 105 5.93 -12.08 -9.86
CA ILE A 105 6.50 -10.73 -9.79
C ILE A 105 5.35 -9.74 -9.68
N VAL A 106 5.46 -8.83 -8.71
CA VAL A 106 4.49 -7.79 -8.44
C VAL A 106 5.18 -6.44 -8.53
N ARG A 107 4.68 -5.52 -9.35
CA ARG A 107 5.19 -4.15 -9.45
C ARG A 107 4.46 -3.22 -8.52
N VAL A 108 5.21 -2.48 -7.71
CA VAL A 108 4.70 -1.53 -6.71
C VAL A 108 4.30 -0.22 -7.38
N ASP A 109 3.18 0.36 -6.95
CA ASP A 109 2.67 1.67 -7.41
C ASP A 109 2.33 2.61 -6.25
N SER A 110 2.90 2.38 -5.07
CA SER A 110 2.70 3.25 -3.91
C SER A 110 3.95 3.39 -3.05
N GLN A 111 3.96 4.40 -2.19
CA GLN A 111 5.03 4.64 -1.23
C GLN A 111 4.68 4.17 0.19
N SER A 112 3.68 3.33 0.34
CA SER A 112 3.22 2.86 1.66
C SER A 112 4.28 2.07 2.44
N MET A 113 5.34 1.61 1.76
CA MET A 113 6.42 0.80 2.33
C MET A 113 7.81 1.44 2.16
N ILE A 114 7.88 2.76 1.96
CA ILE A 114 9.13 3.47 1.66
C ILE A 114 10.16 3.37 2.78
N ASN A 115 9.75 3.35 4.05
CA ASN A 115 10.65 3.30 5.20
C ASN A 115 11.38 1.95 5.34
N VAL A 116 10.95 0.92 4.60
CA VAL A 116 11.64 -0.37 4.49
C VAL A 116 12.32 -0.56 3.14
N GLY A 117 12.42 0.51 2.36
CA GLY A 117 13.15 0.55 1.09
C GLY A 117 12.37 0.07 -0.12
N ILE A 118 11.06 -0.12 -0.03
CA ILE A 118 10.18 -0.46 -1.17
C ILE A 118 9.56 0.84 -1.68
N ASP A 119 9.74 1.15 -2.96
CA ASP A 119 9.29 2.37 -3.61
C ASP A 119 8.51 2.06 -4.91
N ILE A 120 7.93 3.09 -5.50
CA ILE A 120 7.21 3.01 -6.78
C ILE A 120 8.12 2.45 -7.87
N ASN A 121 7.58 1.56 -8.71
CA ASN A 121 8.24 0.80 -9.77
C ASN A 121 9.26 -0.26 -9.31
N ASP A 122 9.43 -0.47 -8.02
CA ASP A 122 10.14 -1.66 -7.53
C ASP A 122 9.38 -2.94 -7.89
N GLU A 123 10.10 -4.04 -8.07
CA GLU A 123 9.53 -5.34 -8.35
C GLU A 123 9.74 -6.28 -7.15
N LEU A 124 8.66 -6.87 -6.68
CA LEU A 124 8.65 -7.80 -5.56
C LEU A 124 8.50 -9.23 -6.08
N ILE A 125 9.37 -10.13 -5.60
CA ILE A 125 9.17 -11.57 -5.78
C ILE A 125 8.32 -12.06 -4.62
N VAL A 126 7.15 -12.62 -4.96
CA VAL A 126 6.12 -13.03 -4.01
C VAL A 126 5.88 -14.53 -4.15
N ASP A 127 5.93 -15.26 -3.05
CA ASP A 127 5.63 -16.69 -2.99
C ASP A 127 4.31 -16.92 -2.26
N ARG A 128 3.35 -17.52 -2.94
CA ARG A 128 2.02 -17.83 -2.42
C ARG A 128 1.96 -19.12 -1.60
N SER A 129 2.98 -19.95 -1.69
CA SER A 129 3.02 -21.21 -0.93
C SER A 129 3.49 -21.03 0.51
N ILE A 130 4.06 -19.88 0.83
CA ILE A 130 4.59 -19.59 2.17
C ILE A 130 3.46 -19.12 3.10
N GLU A 131 3.34 -19.78 4.25
CA GLU A 131 2.46 -19.30 5.32
C GLU A 131 3.03 -18.02 5.94
N ALA A 132 2.26 -16.93 5.86
CA ALA A 132 2.68 -15.63 6.35
C ALA A 132 2.76 -15.57 7.88
N LYS A 133 3.86 -15.07 8.40
CA LYS A 133 4.16 -14.93 9.84
C LYS A 133 4.12 -13.47 10.27
N HIS A 134 4.09 -13.27 11.59
CA HIS A 134 4.23 -11.93 12.18
C HIS A 134 5.48 -11.23 11.66
N ARG A 135 5.32 -9.98 11.18
CA ARG A 135 6.32 -9.09 10.60
C ARG A 135 6.76 -9.39 9.16
N ASP A 136 6.21 -10.40 8.52
CA ASP A 136 6.45 -10.59 7.09
C ASP A 136 5.87 -9.42 6.29
N ILE A 137 6.52 -9.09 5.19
CA ILE A 137 5.94 -8.20 4.17
C ILE A 137 5.09 -9.08 3.26
N VAL A 138 3.84 -8.70 3.07
CA VAL A 138 2.87 -9.51 2.36
C VAL A 138 2.16 -8.70 1.28
N ILE A 139 1.71 -9.40 0.26
CA ILE A 139 0.65 -8.91 -0.61
C ILE A 139 -0.66 -9.40 -0.03
N ALA A 140 -1.57 -8.49 0.24
CA ALA A 140 -2.90 -8.80 0.75
C ALA A 140 -3.98 -8.34 -0.23
N TRP A 141 -5.08 -9.09 -0.24
CA TRP A 141 -6.30 -8.74 -0.93
C TRP A 141 -7.29 -8.18 0.08
N VAL A 142 -7.68 -6.93 -0.10
CA VAL A 142 -8.58 -6.21 0.82
C VAL A 142 -9.63 -5.50 -0.03
N ASP A 143 -10.91 -5.83 0.15
CA ASP A 143 -12.04 -5.20 -0.55
C ASP A 143 -11.84 -5.06 -2.08
N ASN A 144 -11.41 -6.14 -2.74
CA ASN A 144 -11.10 -6.22 -4.17
C ASN A 144 -9.86 -5.45 -4.64
N GLU A 145 -9.00 -5.01 -3.74
CA GLU A 145 -7.74 -4.33 -4.07
C GLU A 145 -6.54 -5.07 -3.51
N PHE A 146 -5.43 -5.07 -4.25
CA PHE A 146 -4.16 -5.56 -3.75
C PHE A 146 -3.39 -4.45 -3.07
N THR A 147 -2.78 -4.80 -1.94
CA THR A 147 -1.91 -3.89 -1.18
C THR A 147 -0.65 -4.61 -0.72
N VAL A 148 0.47 -3.89 -0.60
CA VAL A 148 1.70 -4.37 0.04
C VAL A 148 1.84 -3.74 1.42
N LYS A 149 1.93 -4.56 2.47
CA LYS A 149 2.01 -4.12 3.86
C LYS A 149 2.82 -5.09 4.71
N ARG A 150 3.18 -4.65 5.92
CA ARG A 150 3.71 -5.55 6.95
C ARG A 150 2.58 -6.20 7.72
N LEU A 151 2.58 -7.53 7.74
CA LEU A 151 1.63 -8.31 8.52
C LEU A 151 1.97 -8.24 10.00
N ILE A 152 1.05 -7.76 10.81
CA ILE A 152 1.15 -7.81 12.26
C ILE A 152 0.15 -8.84 12.79
N LYS A 153 0.65 -9.80 13.56
CA LYS A 153 -0.16 -10.81 14.26
C LYS A 153 0.21 -10.75 15.73
N ASP A 154 -0.75 -10.48 16.59
CA ASP A 154 -0.57 -10.54 18.06
C ASP A 154 -1.80 -11.16 18.75
N ALA A 155 -1.83 -11.09 20.08
CA ALA A 155 -2.94 -11.60 20.88
C ALA A 155 -4.27 -10.85 20.65
N LYS A 156 -4.23 -9.66 20.05
CA LYS A 156 -5.41 -8.82 19.76
C LYS A 156 -5.97 -9.06 18.37
N GLY A 157 -5.21 -9.73 17.49
CA GLY A 157 -5.66 -10.03 16.15
C GLY A 157 -4.58 -9.91 15.08
N CYS A 158 -5.02 -9.67 13.84
CA CYS A 158 -4.19 -9.57 12.67
C CYS A 158 -4.55 -8.29 11.92
N TRP A 159 -3.54 -7.48 11.56
CA TRP A 159 -3.73 -6.28 10.74
C TRP A 159 -2.53 -6.05 9.83
N LEU A 160 -2.66 -5.11 8.91
CA LEU A 160 -1.63 -4.73 7.94
C LEU A 160 -1.10 -3.34 8.29
N LYS A 161 0.19 -3.28 8.60
CA LYS A 161 0.89 -2.05 8.95
C LYS A 161 1.56 -1.45 7.72
N ALA A 162 1.34 -0.16 7.47
CA ALA A 162 2.15 0.61 6.54
C ALA A 162 3.53 0.91 7.15
N GLU A 163 4.56 0.93 6.33
CA GLU A 163 5.90 1.42 6.69
C GLU A 163 6.14 2.79 6.05
N ASN A 164 5.15 3.66 6.25
CA ASN A 164 5.16 5.09 5.91
C ASN A 164 4.05 5.77 6.72
N ASP A 165 4.40 6.77 7.51
CA ASP A 165 3.47 7.47 8.42
C ASP A 165 2.37 8.25 7.68
N ASP A 166 2.54 8.53 6.39
CA ASP A 166 1.53 9.17 5.54
C ASP A 166 0.42 8.20 5.10
N TYR A 167 0.57 6.91 5.34
CA TYR A 167 -0.36 5.86 4.95
C TYR A 167 -0.99 5.19 6.18
N PRO A 168 -2.32 4.96 6.17
CA PRO A 168 -2.98 4.31 7.30
C PRO A 168 -2.65 2.82 7.37
N ASP A 169 -2.64 2.30 8.60
CA ASP A 169 -2.71 0.87 8.85
C ASP A 169 -4.10 0.35 8.48
N ILE A 170 -4.19 -0.90 8.02
CA ILE A 170 -5.46 -1.55 7.66
C ILE A 170 -5.80 -2.56 8.74
N HIS A 171 -6.85 -2.26 9.49
CA HIS A 171 -7.43 -3.17 10.49
C HIS A 171 -8.68 -3.81 9.89
N PRO A 172 -8.64 -5.11 9.54
CA PRO A 172 -9.79 -5.78 8.94
C PRO A 172 -11.01 -5.72 9.86
N LEU A 173 -12.16 -5.34 9.31
CA LEU A 173 -13.43 -5.30 10.02
C LEU A 173 -14.16 -6.62 9.87
N GLU A 174 -15.10 -6.89 10.79
CA GLU A 174 -15.97 -8.07 10.68
C GLU A 174 -16.80 -8.00 9.39
N GLY A 175 -16.69 -9.04 8.55
CA GLY A 175 -17.35 -9.11 7.24
C GLY A 175 -16.60 -8.46 6.09
N GLN A 176 -15.45 -7.85 6.33
CA GLN A 176 -14.58 -7.34 5.28
C GLN A 176 -13.85 -8.48 4.56
N GLN A 177 -13.72 -8.37 3.22
CA GLN A 177 -12.90 -9.31 2.45
C GLN A 177 -11.43 -9.03 2.73
N PHE A 178 -10.77 -9.97 3.40
CA PHE A 178 -9.37 -9.87 3.75
C PHE A 178 -8.67 -11.23 3.58
N GLU A 179 -7.67 -11.26 2.72
CA GLU A 179 -6.87 -12.46 2.45
C GLU A 179 -5.40 -12.08 2.27
N ILE A 180 -4.49 -12.88 2.84
CA ILE A 180 -3.06 -12.80 2.52
C ILE A 180 -2.82 -13.59 1.25
N TRP A 181 -2.54 -12.87 0.16
CA TRP A 181 -2.35 -13.48 -1.15
C TRP A 181 -0.97 -14.13 -1.33
N GLY A 182 0.08 -13.58 -0.68
CA GLY A 182 1.43 -14.15 -0.74
C GLY A 182 2.43 -13.38 0.12
N VAL A 183 3.60 -13.98 0.33
CA VAL A 183 4.70 -13.43 1.13
C VAL A 183 5.78 -12.88 0.20
N VAL A 184 6.21 -11.65 0.44
CA VAL A 184 7.33 -11.03 -0.29
C VAL A 184 8.64 -11.68 0.16
N THR A 185 9.36 -12.28 -0.76
CA THR A 185 10.62 -12.98 -0.49
C THR A 185 11.85 -12.18 -0.90
N LYS A 186 11.75 -11.37 -1.95
CA LYS A 186 12.83 -10.57 -2.51
C LYS A 186 12.29 -9.25 -3.04
N LEU A 187 13.20 -8.27 -3.13
CA LEU A 187 13.00 -6.98 -3.77
C LEU A 187 14.01 -6.82 -4.90
N ILE A 188 13.55 -6.46 -6.08
CA ILE A 188 14.38 -6.08 -7.22
C ILE A 188 14.19 -4.57 -7.43
N LYS A 189 15.28 -3.84 -7.30
CA LYS A 189 15.31 -2.38 -7.45
C LYS A 189 16.18 -1.99 -8.63
N ASN A 190 15.61 -1.19 -9.55
CA ASN A 190 16.34 -0.63 -10.66
C ASN A 190 16.90 0.75 -10.28
N PHE A 191 18.19 0.97 -10.53
CA PHE A 191 18.87 2.24 -10.25
C PHE A 191 19.12 3.10 -11.51
N LYS A 192 18.62 2.67 -12.68
CA LYS A 192 18.78 3.37 -13.97
C LYS A 192 17.45 3.40 -14.72
#